data_c83ed3709251b14859cb4e1d82a1aa3b
#
_entry.id   c83ed3709251b14859cb4e1d82a1aa3b
#
_cell.length_a   1.000
_cell.length_b   1.000
_cell.length_c   1.000
_cell.angle_alpha   90.00
_cell.angle_beta   90.00
_cell.angle_gamma   90.00
#
_symmetry.space_group_name_H-M   'P 1'
#
loop_
_entity.id
_entity.type
_entity.pdbx_description
1 polymer ?
#
loop_
_entity_poly.entity_id
_entity_poly.type
_entity_poly.pdbx_seq_one_letter_code
_entity_poly.pdbx_strand_id
1 'polypeptide(L)'
;MVGIAIIALGFWIVDTVKMANRVEIYRRMAEAYERMARECRRIDGLDEATRVREADEALDDPFLDNPEWTHRMIPWAEGLKLKYRDSASHPRLPVPADPPQP
;
A
#
# COMPACT_ATOMS: atom_id res chain seq x y z
N MET A 1 -32.88 24.53 -20.41
CA MET A 1 -31.69 25.11 -19.75
C MET A 1 -31.51 24.60 -18.37
N VAL A 2 -32.55 24.55 -17.52
CA VAL A 2 -32.47 24.04 -16.14
C VAL A 2 -32.04 22.56 -16.08
N GLY A 3 -32.50 21.71 -17.03
CA GLY A 3 -32.12 20.30 -17.06
C GLY A 3 -30.67 20.04 -17.35
N ILE A 4 -30.00 20.86 -18.16
CA ILE A 4 -28.57 20.74 -18.47
C ILE A 4 -27.73 21.10 -17.24
N ALA A 5 -28.14 22.14 -16.49
CA ALA A 5 -27.44 22.53 -15.26
C ALA A 5 -27.51 21.44 -14.17
N ILE A 6 -28.66 20.77 -14.04
CA ILE A 6 -28.85 19.66 -13.09
C ILE A 6 -27.99 18.46 -13.48
N ILE A 7 -27.92 18.10 -14.78
CA ILE A 7 -27.07 17.02 -15.26
C ILE A 7 -25.59 17.33 -15.02
N ALA A 8 -25.14 18.54 -15.32
CA ALA A 8 -23.77 18.98 -15.09
C ALA A 8 -23.40 18.90 -13.61
N LEU A 9 -24.28 19.34 -12.71
CA LEU A 9 -24.09 19.25 -11.28
C LEU A 9 -24.02 17.80 -10.81
N GLY A 10 -24.88 16.93 -11.34
CA GLY A 10 -24.87 15.50 -11.05
C GLY A 10 -23.55 14.84 -11.45
N PHE A 11 -23.03 15.13 -12.65
CA PHE A 11 -21.72 14.64 -13.09
C PHE A 11 -20.59 15.14 -12.20
N TRP A 12 -20.62 16.40 -11.81
CA TRP A 12 -19.61 16.98 -10.91
C TRP A 12 -19.61 16.30 -9.54
N ILE A 13 -20.79 16.03 -8.95
CA ILE A 13 -20.92 15.34 -7.66
C ILE A 13 -20.37 13.91 -7.77
N VAL A 14 -20.76 13.16 -8.80
CA VAL A 14 -20.29 11.78 -9.02
C VAL A 14 -18.78 11.74 -9.21
N ASP A 15 -18.22 12.65 -10.01
CA ASP A 15 -16.78 12.73 -10.22
C ASP A 15 -16.03 13.05 -8.92
N THR A 16 -16.54 13.99 -8.14
CA THR A 16 -15.96 14.37 -6.83
C THR A 16 -15.96 13.18 -5.86
N VAL A 17 -17.05 12.43 -5.79
CA VAL A 17 -17.17 11.24 -4.94
C VAL A 17 -16.18 10.16 -5.39
N LYS A 18 -16.07 9.91 -6.70
CA LYS A 18 -15.12 8.94 -7.25
C LYS A 18 -13.68 9.33 -6.93
N MET A 19 -13.31 10.60 -7.03
CA MET A 19 -11.97 11.08 -6.71
C MET A 19 -11.69 10.94 -5.21
N ALA A 20 -12.64 11.29 -4.34
CA ALA A 20 -12.50 11.12 -2.91
C ALA A 20 -12.31 9.64 -2.54
N ASN A 21 -13.04 8.72 -3.17
CA ASN A 21 -12.89 7.28 -2.95
C ASN A 21 -11.53 6.78 -3.41
N ARG A 22 -11.02 7.25 -4.55
CA ARG A 22 -9.67 6.89 -5.02
C ARG A 22 -8.59 7.36 -4.08
N VAL A 23 -8.67 8.60 -3.60
CA VAL A 23 -7.72 9.14 -2.62
C VAL A 23 -7.69 8.28 -1.37
N GLU A 24 -8.85 7.91 -0.85
CA GLU A 24 -8.96 7.08 0.34
C GLU A 24 -8.37 5.67 0.11
N ILE A 25 -8.66 5.05 -1.02
CA ILE A 25 -8.11 3.74 -1.39
C ILE A 25 -6.58 3.81 -1.47
N TYR A 26 -6.04 4.79 -2.19
CA TYR A 26 -4.59 4.95 -2.34
C TYR A 26 -3.90 5.23 -1.02
N ARG A 27 -4.54 6.03 -0.15
CA ARG A 27 -4.02 6.29 1.19
C ARG A 27 -3.95 5.02 2.03
N ARG A 28 -5.00 4.21 2.00
CA ARG A 28 -5.04 2.92 2.72
C ARG A 28 -4.00 1.94 2.20
N MET A 29 -3.80 1.91 0.89
CA MET A 29 -2.76 1.08 0.28
C MET A 29 -1.37 1.54 0.70
N ALA A 30 -1.11 2.84 0.69
CA ALA A 30 0.15 3.40 1.16
C ALA A 30 0.43 3.05 2.63
N GLU A 31 -0.58 3.16 3.49
CA GLU A 31 -0.47 2.79 4.90
C GLU A 31 -0.22 1.30 5.10
N ALA A 32 -0.86 0.45 4.31
CA ALA A 32 -0.67 -1.00 4.36
C ALA A 32 0.78 -1.37 3.98
N TYR A 33 1.32 -0.78 2.92
CA TYR A 33 2.69 -1.01 2.51
C TYR A 33 3.71 -0.42 3.50
N GLU A 34 3.37 0.70 4.13
CA GLU A 34 4.21 1.24 5.21
C GLU A 34 4.29 0.29 6.41
N ARG A 35 3.16 -0.28 6.83
CA ARG A 35 3.14 -1.28 7.89
C ARG A 35 3.93 -2.53 7.51
N MET A 36 3.79 -2.99 6.27
CA MET A 36 4.55 -4.12 5.75
C MET A 36 6.05 -3.85 5.77
N ALA A 37 6.48 -2.70 5.27
CA ALA A 37 7.89 -2.31 5.27
C ALA A 37 8.44 -2.20 6.70
N ARG A 38 7.67 -1.66 7.62
CA ARG A 38 8.05 -1.54 9.03
C ARG A 38 8.22 -2.90 9.68
N GLU A 39 7.29 -3.81 9.44
CA GLU A 39 7.37 -5.17 9.97
C GLU A 39 8.56 -5.94 9.38
N CYS A 40 8.80 -5.83 8.08
CA CYS A 40 9.96 -6.44 7.44
C CYS A 40 11.28 -5.90 8.01
N ARG A 41 11.37 -4.60 8.27
CA ARG A 41 12.56 -4.01 8.91
C ARG A 41 12.75 -4.50 10.33
N ARG A 42 11.67 -4.63 11.08
CA ARG A 42 11.73 -5.17 12.44
C ARG A 42 12.32 -6.58 12.43
N ILE A 43 11.82 -7.43 11.56
CA ILE A 43 12.26 -8.83 11.42
C ILE A 43 13.71 -8.88 10.90
N ASP A 44 14.05 -8.07 9.91
CA ASP A 44 15.39 -8.01 9.33
C ASP A 44 16.45 -7.59 10.37
N GLY A 45 16.06 -6.79 11.36
CA GLY A 45 16.93 -6.37 12.47
C GLY A 45 17.03 -7.35 13.62
N LEU A 46 16.27 -8.46 13.62
CA LEU A 46 16.35 -9.46 14.70
C LEU A 46 17.60 -10.33 14.57
N ASP A 47 18.17 -10.73 15.68
CA ASP A 47 19.18 -11.77 15.70
C ASP A 47 18.55 -13.14 15.36
N GLU A 48 19.37 -14.09 14.98
CA GLU A 48 18.90 -15.41 14.54
C GLU A 48 18.11 -16.13 15.63
N ALA A 49 18.60 -16.10 16.85
CA ALA A 49 17.96 -16.77 17.99
C ALA A 49 16.57 -16.19 18.29
N THR A 50 16.44 -14.88 18.26
CA THR A 50 15.15 -14.20 18.47
C THR A 50 14.20 -14.46 17.31
N ARG A 51 14.69 -14.44 16.08
CA ARG A 51 13.90 -14.73 14.89
C ARG A 51 13.35 -16.15 14.92
N VAL A 52 14.17 -17.15 15.25
CA VAL A 52 13.74 -18.55 15.34
C VAL A 52 12.70 -18.72 16.44
N ARG A 53 12.89 -18.09 17.59
CA ARG A 53 11.92 -18.13 18.68
C ARG A 53 10.57 -17.54 18.29
N GLU A 54 10.57 -16.36 17.63
CA GLU A 54 9.34 -15.74 17.16
C GLU A 54 8.66 -16.59 16.08
N ALA A 55 9.43 -17.23 15.20
CA ALA A 55 8.91 -18.11 14.17
C ALA A 55 8.22 -19.35 14.77
N ASP A 56 8.74 -19.88 15.86
CA ASP A 56 8.12 -20.99 16.58
C ASP A 56 6.82 -20.59 17.29
N GLU A 57 6.74 -19.34 17.77
CA GLU A 57 5.57 -18.79 18.45
C GLU A 57 4.47 -18.37 17.45
N ALA A 58 4.86 -17.85 16.28
CA ALA A 58 3.95 -17.39 15.25
C ALA A 58 3.76 -18.50 14.20
N LEU A 59 2.58 -19.10 14.14
CA LEU A 59 2.26 -20.11 13.14
C LEU A 59 2.21 -19.48 11.74
N ASP A 60 3.04 -20.00 10.82
CA ASP A 60 3.01 -19.68 9.38
C ASP A 60 3.22 -18.19 9.04
N ASP A 61 4.16 -17.52 9.68
CA ASP A 61 4.56 -16.18 9.28
C ASP A 61 5.69 -16.25 8.24
N PRO A 62 5.41 -15.99 6.94
CA PRO A 62 6.43 -16.12 5.89
C PRO A 62 7.59 -15.14 6.05
N PHE A 63 7.39 -14.00 6.69
CA PHE A 63 8.46 -13.04 6.94
C PHE A 63 9.49 -13.55 7.95
N LEU A 64 9.03 -14.29 8.96
CA LEU A 64 9.92 -14.90 9.95
C LEU A 64 10.61 -16.15 9.40
N ASP A 65 9.93 -16.90 8.52
CA ASP A 65 10.44 -18.16 7.98
C ASP A 65 11.48 -17.95 6.87
N ASN A 66 11.43 -16.83 6.16
CA ASN A 66 12.33 -16.53 5.04
C ASN A 66 12.96 -15.14 5.18
N PRO A 67 14.07 -15.03 5.92
CA PRO A 67 14.71 -13.72 6.17
C PRO A 67 15.30 -13.07 4.91
N GLU A 68 15.76 -13.82 3.93
CA GLU A 68 16.24 -13.24 2.67
C GLU A 68 15.12 -12.59 1.88
N TRP A 69 13.99 -13.25 1.79
CA TRP A 69 12.81 -12.71 1.12
C TRP A 69 12.31 -11.47 1.85
N THR A 70 12.26 -11.51 3.19
CA THR A 70 11.86 -10.38 4.02
C THR A 70 12.76 -9.17 3.77
N HIS A 71 14.06 -9.36 3.69
CA HIS A 71 15.01 -8.29 3.37
C HIS A 71 14.74 -7.69 1.99
N ARG A 72 14.45 -8.50 0.99
CA ARG A 72 14.13 -8.05 -0.38
C ARG A 72 12.77 -7.36 -0.46
N MET A 73 11.85 -7.69 0.43
CA MET A 73 10.52 -7.06 0.47
C MET A 73 10.56 -5.59 0.94
N ILE A 74 11.59 -5.19 1.69
CA ILE A 74 11.68 -3.83 2.23
C ILE A 74 11.67 -2.78 1.11
N PRO A 75 12.59 -2.77 0.14
CA PRO A 75 12.57 -1.77 -0.92
C PRO A 75 11.34 -1.87 -1.81
N TRP A 76 10.82 -3.07 -2.03
CA TRP A 76 9.59 -3.27 -2.80
C TRP A 76 8.38 -2.60 -2.11
N ALA A 77 8.18 -2.88 -0.82
CA ALA A 77 7.09 -2.31 -0.03
C ALA A 77 7.22 -0.78 0.09
N GLU A 78 8.42 -0.27 0.27
CA GLU A 78 8.66 1.18 0.32
C GLU A 78 8.37 1.86 -1.00
N GLY A 79 8.76 1.26 -2.11
CA GLY A 79 8.46 1.76 -3.44
C GLY A 79 6.95 1.84 -3.68
N LEU A 80 6.20 0.82 -3.27
CA LEU A 80 4.75 0.82 -3.38
C LEU A 80 4.09 1.85 -2.45
N LYS A 81 4.60 2.02 -1.25
CA LYS A 81 4.13 3.08 -0.34
C LYS A 81 4.24 4.45 -1.00
N LEU A 82 5.39 4.77 -1.56
CA LEU A 82 5.62 6.05 -2.23
C LEU A 82 4.75 6.21 -3.48
N LYS A 83 4.59 5.15 -4.27
CA LYS A 83 3.72 5.13 -5.44
C LYS A 83 2.29 5.48 -5.08
N TYR A 84 1.72 4.85 -4.06
CA TYR A 84 0.33 5.10 -3.67
C TYR A 84 0.14 6.43 -2.95
N ARG A 85 1.14 6.93 -2.24
CA ARG A 85 1.13 8.30 -1.71
C ARG A 85 1.07 9.33 -2.84
N ASP A 86 1.89 9.14 -3.88
CA ASP A 86 1.87 10.00 -5.06
C ASP A 86 0.54 9.92 -5.79
N SER A 87 0.00 8.71 -5.97
CA SER A 87 -1.31 8.50 -6.58
C SER A 87 -2.44 9.17 -5.78
N ALA A 88 -2.36 9.18 -4.46
CA ALA A 88 -3.33 9.88 -3.60
C ALA A 88 -3.29 11.40 -3.81
N SER A 89 -2.11 11.95 -4.11
CA SER A 89 -1.93 13.38 -4.42
C SER A 89 -2.38 13.73 -5.84
N HIS A 90 -2.46 12.74 -6.74
CA HIS A 90 -2.82 12.92 -8.15
C HIS A 90 -3.87 11.87 -8.58
N PRO A 91 -5.09 11.88 -7.99
CA PRO A 91 -6.06 10.79 -8.19
C PRO A 91 -6.63 10.69 -9.61
N ARG A 92 -6.43 11.73 -10.43
CA ARG A 92 -6.87 11.72 -11.85
C ARG A 92 -5.85 11.07 -12.77
N LEU A 93 -4.61 10.91 -12.35
CA LEU A 93 -3.58 10.29 -13.16
C LEU A 93 -3.69 8.76 -13.11
N PRO A 94 -3.35 8.06 -14.22
CA PRO A 94 -3.29 6.61 -14.22
C PRO A 94 -2.28 6.10 -13.21
N VAL A 95 -2.61 5.01 -12.53
CA VAL A 95 -1.68 4.35 -11.59
C VAL A 95 -0.81 3.38 -12.40
N PRO A 96 0.52 3.49 -12.32
CA PRO A 96 1.41 2.52 -12.96
C PRO A 96 1.20 1.11 -12.40
N ALA A 97 1.50 0.08 -13.19
CA ALA A 97 1.42 -1.29 -12.72
C ALA A 97 2.38 -1.52 -11.54
N ASP A 98 1.96 -2.36 -10.59
CA ASP A 98 2.82 -2.73 -9.47
C ASP A 98 4.00 -3.58 -9.97
N PRO A 99 5.24 -3.33 -9.45
CA PRO A 99 6.35 -4.20 -9.77
C PRO A 99 6.12 -5.60 -9.19
N PRO A 100 6.69 -6.65 -9.78
CA PRO A 100 6.55 -8.00 -9.25
C PRO A 100 7.21 -8.13 -7.88
N GLN A 101 6.65 -8.99 -7.04
CA GLN A 101 7.25 -9.32 -5.75
C GLN A 101 8.61 -9.98 -5.94
N PRO A 102 9.55 -9.68 -5.06
CA PRO A 102 10.85 -10.33 -5.05
C PRO A 102 10.80 -11.84 -4.88
#